data_e9654253c67729262311a4ac60af724b
#
_entry.id   e9654253c67729262311a4ac60af724b
#
_cell.length_a   1.000
_cell.length_b   1.000
_cell.length_c   1.000
_cell.angle_alpha   90.00
_cell.angle_beta   90.00
_cell.angle_gamma   90.00
#
_symmetry.space_group_name_H-M   'P 1'
#
loop_
_entity.id
_entity.type
_entity.pdbx_description
1 polymer ?
#
loop_
_entity_poly.entity_id
_entity_poly.type
_entity_poly.pdbx_seq_one_letter_code
_entity_poly.pdbx_strand_id
1 'polypeptide(L)' 'MSLTAGEKIKVILGRRGMTLADLAEKTEQSRPNLSNKISRDNFSEKELKEIATVLDCTFETIFKMNDTGEEI' A
#
# COMPACT_ATOMS: atom_id res chain seq x y z
N MET A 1 -5.29 16.66 -5.17
CA MET A 1 -5.39 15.83 -3.96
C MET A 1 -4.80 14.46 -4.24
N SER A 2 -3.88 14.02 -3.41
CA SER A 2 -3.26 12.71 -3.59
C SER A 2 -3.95 11.67 -2.68
N LEU A 3 -3.99 10.43 -3.14
CA LEU A 3 -4.53 9.33 -2.36
C LEU A 3 -3.53 8.91 -1.28
N THR A 4 -4.04 8.47 -0.14
CA THR A 4 -3.20 7.83 0.88
C THR A 4 -2.75 6.45 0.38
N ALA A 5 -1.76 5.85 1.03
CA ALA A 5 -1.33 4.50 0.68
C ALA A 5 -2.48 3.50 0.80
N GLY A 6 -3.29 3.63 1.86
CA GLY A 6 -4.47 2.78 2.05
C GLY A 6 -5.49 2.92 0.92
N GLU A 7 -5.75 4.14 0.48
CA GLU A 7 -6.66 4.38 -0.63
C GLU A 7 -6.14 3.79 -1.93
N LYS A 8 -4.84 3.92 -2.18
CA LYS A 8 -4.20 3.32 -3.36
C LYS A 8 -4.33 1.80 -3.35
N ILE A 9 -4.14 1.18 -2.18
CA ILE A 9 -4.30 -0.26 -2.03
C ILE A 9 -5.72 -0.68 -2.40
N LYS A 10 -6.73 0.04 -1.92
CA LYS A 10 -8.13 -0.26 -2.26
C LYS A 10 -8.38 -0.17 -3.76
N VAL A 11 -7.82 0.83 -4.43
CA VAL A 11 -7.95 0.97 -5.89
C VAL A 11 -7.35 -0.25 -6.59
N ILE A 12 -6.16 -0.67 -6.16
CA ILE A 12 -5.48 -1.81 -6.77
C ILE A 12 -6.26 -3.11 -6.53
N LEU A 13 -6.78 -3.30 -5.32
CA LEU A 13 -7.64 -4.47 -5.02
C LEU A 13 -8.80 -4.56 -5.99
N GLY A 14 -9.47 -3.44 -6.25
CA GLY A 14 -10.56 -3.39 -7.21
C GLY A 14 -10.12 -3.78 -8.61
N ARG A 15 -8.96 -3.31 -9.04
CA ARG A 15 -8.41 -3.63 -10.36
C ARG A 15 -7.98 -5.08 -10.50
N ARG A 16 -7.54 -5.70 -9.40
CA ARG A 16 -7.09 -7.10 -9.39
C ARG A 16 -8.23 -8.08 -9.08
N GLY A 17 -9.44 -7.58 -8.82
CA GLY A 17 -10.56 -8.44 -8.46
C GLY A 17 -10.35 -9.16 -7.13
N MET A 18 -9.65 -8.53 -6.20
CA MET A 18 -9.35 -9.08 -4.88
C MET A 18 -10.14 -8.33 -3.81
N THR A 19 -10.49 -9.06 -2.75
CA THR A 19 -11.12 -8.46 -1.57
C THR A 19 -10.05 -8.12 -0.52
N LEU A 20 -10.44 -7.31 0.45
CA LEU A 20 -9.59 -7.00 1.59
C LEU A 20 -9.24 -8.26 2.39
N ALA A 21 -10.21 -9.18 2.51
CA ALA A 21 -10.00 -10.46 3.18
C ALA A 21 -8.94 -11.30 2.47
N ASP A 22 -8.95 -11.30 1.13
CA ASP A 22 -7.94 -12.01 0.34
C ASP A 22 -6.54 -11.46 0.61
N LEU A 23 -6.40 -10.14 0.65
CA LEU A 23 -5.11 -9.51 0.91
C LEU A 23 -4.64 -9.80 2.34
N ALA A 24 -5.54 -9.74 3.31
CA ALA A 24 -5.21 -10.04 4.71
C ALA A 24 -4.68 -11.46 4.84
N GLU A 25 -5.34 -12.43 4.21
CA GLU A 25 -4.91 -13.83 4.23
C GLU A 25 -3.51 -13.98 3.63
N LYS A 26 -3.26 -13.35 2.47
CA LYS A 26 -1.97 -13.45 1.77
C LYS A 26 -0.83 -12.76 2.49
N THR A 27 -1.14 -11.81 3.36
CA THR A 27 -0.13 -11.10 4.16
C THR A 27 -0.11 -11.58 5.62
N GLU A 28 -0.77 -12.70 5.90
CA GLU A 28 -0.77 -13.35 7.22
C GLU A 28 -1.22 -12.45 8.35
N GLN A 29 -2.26 -11.67 8.10
CA GLN A 29 -2.85 -10.82 9.14
C GLN A 29 -4.37 -10.92 9.11
N SER A 30 -5.02 -10.48 10.18
CA SER A 30 -6.48 -10.49 10.23
C SER A 30 -7.05 -9.36 9.37
N ARG A 31 -8.26 -9.57 8.84
CA ARG A 31 -8.95 -8.53 8.07
C ARG A 31 -9.18 -7.26 8.90
N PRO A 32 -9.61 -7.34 10.18
CA PRO A 32 -9.73 -6.13 11.00
C PRO A 32 -8.42 -5.38 11.20
N ASN A 33 -7.30 -6.10 11.36
CA ASN A 33 -6.00 -5.47 11.51
C ASN A 33 -5.61 -4.70 10.24
N LEU A 34 -5.79 -5.31 9.08
CA LEU A 34 -5.50 -4.65 7.80
C LEU A 34 -6.45 -3.46 7.58
N SER A 35 -7.73 -3.62 7.88
CA SER A 35 -8.71 -2.54 7.76
C SER A 35 -8.33 -1.35 8.63
N ASN A 36 -7.86 -1.59 9.85
CA ASN A 36 -7.40 -0.53 10.74
C ASN A 36 -6.17 0.19 10.19
N LYS A 37 -5.22 -0.55 9.62
CA LYS A 37 -4.03 0.05 9.02
C LYS A 37 -4.40 0.95 7.84
N ILE A 38 -5.34 0.52 7.01
CA ILE A 38 -5.83 1.31 5.89
C ILE A 38 -6.51 2.59 6.39
N SER A 39 -7.38 2.45 7.39
CA SER A 39 -8.11 3.58 7.94
C SER A 39 -7.21 4.62 8.58
N ARG A 40 -6.14 4.18 9.24
CA ARG A 40 -5.17 5.07 9.90
C ARG A 40 -4.01 5.47 9.01
N ASP A 41 -3.94 4.89 7.82
CA ASP A 41 -2.80 5.06 6.90
C ASP A 41 -1.47 4.78 7.62
N ASN A 42 -1.45 3.68 8.37
CA ASN A 42 -0.33 3.32 9.23
C ASN A 42 0.40 2.08 8.70
N PHE A 43 1.20 2.28 7.67
CA PHE A 43 2.00 1.24 7.05
C PHE A 43 3.48 1.57 7.11
N SER A 44 4.31 0.57 7.41
CA SER A 44 5.74 0.70 7.22
C SER A 44 6.07 0.50 5.74
N GLU A 45 7.24 0.96 5.31
CA GLU A 45 7.70 0.73 3.95
C GLU A 45 7.81 -0.76 3.65
N LYS A 46 8.27 -1.54 4.63
CA LYS A 46 8.37 -3.00 4.50
C LYS A 46 7.02 -3.62 4.23
N GLU A 47 5.98 -3.20 4.96
CA GLU A 47 4.63 -3.70 4.75
C GLU A 47 4.09 -3.33 3.37
N LEU A 48 4.36 -2.11 2.92
CA LEU A 48 3.92 -1.67 1.59
C LEU A 48 4.59 -2.47 0.49
N LYS A 49 5.86 -2.82 0.65
CA LYS A 49 6.57 -3.69 -0.32
C LYS A 49 5.99 -5.10 -0.35
N GLU A 50 5.64 -5.65 0.80
CA GLU A 50 5.00 -6.97 0.89
C GLU A 50 3.63 -6.96 0.21
N ILE A 51 2.83 -5.94 0.47
CA ILE A 51 1.52 -5.77 -0.15
C ILE A 51 1.66 -5.63 -1.67
N ALA A 52 2.60 -4.83 -2.13
CA ALA A 52 2.85 -4.64 -3.55
C ALA A 52 3.19 -5.97 -4.23
N THR A 53 4.03 -6.78 -3.60
CA THR A 53 4.40 -8.10 -4.13
C THR A 53 3.17 -8.99 -4.29
N VAL A 54 2.30 -9.03 -3.29
CA VAL A 54 1.06 -9.82 -3.33
C VAL A 54 0.14 -9.33 -4.45
N LEU A 55 0.10 -8.02 -4.69
CA LEU A 55 -0.75 -7.40 -5.70
C LEU A 55 -0.10 -7.35 -7.09
N ASP A 56 1.05 -7.95 -7.25
CA ASP A 56 1.83 -7.93 -8.50
C ASP A 56 2.13 -6.49 -8.96
N CYS A 57 2.58 -5.69 -8.01
CA CYS A 57 2.96 -4.29 -8.22
C CYS A 57 4.36 -4.05 -7.69
N THR A 58 4.95 -2.94 -8.09
CA THR A 58 6.22 -2.48 -7.55
C THR A 58 5.95 -1.25 -6.68
N PHE A 59 6.46 -1.27 -5.45
CA PHE A 59 6.40 -0.11 -4.56
C PHE A 59 7.76 0.58 -4.55
N GLU A 60 7.76 1.88 -4.81
CA GLU A 60 8.99 2.69 -4.81
C GLU A 60 8.80 3.89 -3.91
N THR A 61 9.87 4.26 -3.20
CA THR A 61 9.90 5.45 -2.34
C THR A 61 10.92 6.42 -2.92
N ILE A 62 10.47 7.64 -3.19
CA ILE A 62 11.33 8.67 -3.80
C ILE A 62 11.27 9.93 -2.95
N PHE A 63 12.45 10.48 -2.63
CA PHE A 63 12.55 11.81 -2.07
C PHE A 63 13.01 12.75 -3.18
N LYS A 64 12.33 13.88 -3.30
CA LYS A 64 12.69 14.90 -4.29
C LYS A 64 13.20 16.14 -3.58
N MET A 65 14.40 16.56 -3.92
CA MET A 65 14.98 17.78 -3.37
C MET A 65 14.26 18.99 -3.96
N ASN A 66 13.73 19.85 -3.10
CA ASN A 66 12.93 20.99 -3.57
C ASN A 66 13.78 22.07 -4.26
N ASP A 67 15.04 22.19 -3.88
CA ASP A 67 15.94 23.22 -4.42
C ASP A 67 16.52 22.83 -5.79
N THR A 68 16.81 21.55 -6.00
CA THR A 68 17.47 21.08 -7.23
C THR A 68 16.57 20.25 -8.12
N GLY A 69 15.48 19.69 -7.56
CA GLY A 69 14.64 18.74 -8.28
C GLY A 69 15.22 17.34 -8.35
N GLU A 70 16.38 17.10 -7.72
CA GLU A 70 17.00 15.78 -7.72
C GLU A 70 16.16 14.78 -6.96
N GLU A 71 16.01 13.57 -7.50
CA GLU A 71 15.32 12.46 -6.86
C GLU A 71 16.35 11.50 -6.28
N ILE A 72 16.09 11.07 -5.06
CA ILE A 72 16.98 10.15 -4.34
C ILE A 72 16.24 8.84 -4.02
#